data_d3c230c075d19185fcdc880b0312e6ab
#
_entry.id   d3c230c075d19185fcdc880b0312e6ab
#
_cell.length_a   1.000
_cell.length_b   1.000
_cell.length_c   1.000
_cell.angle_alpha   90.00
_cell.angle_beta   90.00
_cell.angle_gamma   90.00
#
_symmetry.space_group_name_H-M   'P 1'
#
loop_
_entity.id
_entity.type
_entity.pdbx_description
1 polymer ?
#
loop_
_entity_poly.entity_id
_entity_poly.type
_entity_poly.pdbx_seq_one_letter_code
_entity_poly.pdbx_strand_id
1 'polypeptide(L)'
;MKTPKIVKTRSELKAAIAEANPGSLGFVPTMGALHDGHASLFKAAREENELVVISVFVNELQFNDAADYSKYPRTLDSDVQLAAGAGVDIVFAPEAQEIYHAGLPLIRLNSGALGEMYEGASRPGHFDGMLAVVAKLLHLADPRQGEYRAYFGQKDAQQVVLIQRMVADLDYAVQLRSVPIVRSEEGLALSSRNALLNEEQLQAALVLHRAISLIAGRAARHEPLNLEDAIGMFQMEPLVELDYFVVVDPANLQELAFNCQDTPFTGEGLILVAATVGGVRLIDNQPI
;
A
#
# COMPACT_ATOMS: atom_id res chain seq x y z
N MET A 1 22.78 6.54 -15.28
CA MET A 1 21.61 6.88 -14.46
C MET A 1 22.01 7.99 -13.51
N LYS A 2 21.16 8.98 -13.27
CA LYS A 2 21.43 10.05 -12.29
C LYS A 2 21.18 9.49 -10.91
N THR A 3 22.14 9.64 -9.99
CA THR A 3 21.96 9.25 -8.59
C THR A 3 21.02 10.23 -7.92
N PRO A 4 19.97 9.79 -7.21
CA PRO A 4 19.05 10.69 -6.51
C PRO A 4 19.77 11.45 -5.39
N LYS A 5 19.31 12.67 -5.12
CA LYS A 5 19.79 13.47 -3.97
C LYS A 5 19.20 12.87 -2.69
N ILE A 6 20.04 12.40 -1.77
CA ILE A 6 19.61 11.93 -0.46
C ILE A 6 19.50 13.12 0.48
N VAL A 7 18.34 13.29 1.11
CA VAL A 7 18.09 14.33 2.13
C VAL A 7 17.56 13.67 3.40
N LYS A 8 18.01 14.12 4.54
CA LYS A 8 17.71 13.48 5.83
C LYS A 8 16.88 14.35 6.75
N THR A 9 16.86 15.66 6.53
CA THR A 9 16.10 16.59 7.36
C THR A 9 14.92 17.22 6.60
N ARG A 10 13.92 17.66 7.33
CA ARG A 10 12.76 18.40 6.76
C ARG A 10 13.19 19.68 6.04
N SER A 11 14.19 20.37 6.55
CA SER A 11 14.74 21.58 5.96
C SER A 11 15.44 21.29 4.63
N GLU A 12 16.24 20.23 4.56
CA GLU A 12 16.88 19.78 3.32
C GLU A 12 15.87 19.38 2.26
N LEU A 13 14.80 18.63 2.64
CA LEU A 13 13.73 18.24 1.72
C LEU A 13 13.04 19.49 1.12
N LYS A 14 12.62 20.41 1.97
CA LYS A 14 11.97 21.66 1.53
C LYS A 14 12.88 22.50 0.64
N ALA A 15 14.17 22.62 1.00
CA ALA A 15 15.14 23.35 0.20
C ALA A 15 15.35 22.68 -1.18
N ALA A 16 15.45 21.36 -1.22
CA ALA A 16 15.64 20.61 -2.48
C ALA A 16 14.42 20.74 -3.42
N ILE A 17 13.19 20.68 -2.87
CA ILE A 17 11.96 20.87 -3.65
C ILE A 17 11.88 22.33 -4.16
N ALA A 18 12.18 23.31 -3.30
CA ALA A 18 12.16 24.72 -3.69
C ALA A 18 13.24 25.06 -4.74
N GLU A 19 14.43 24.47 -4.63
CA GLU A 19 15.51 24.61 -5.62
C GLU A 19 15.10 24.05 -6.99
N ALA A 20 14.43 22.87 -7.01
CA ALA A 20 13.94 22.26 -8.22
C ALA A 20 12.78 23.04 -8.87
N ASN A 21 11.99 23.75 -8.07
CA ASN A 21 10.83 24.56 -8.49
C ASN A 21 9.98 23.88 -9.58
N PRO A 22 9.48 22.64 -9.35
CA PRO A 22 8.87 21.84 -10.40
C PRO A 22 7.46 22.34 -10.75
N GLY A 23 7.07 22.22 -12.04
CA GLY A 23 5.69 22.38 -12.48
C GLY A 23 4.78 21.24 -11.97
N SER A 24 5.35 20.07 -11.70
CA SER A 24 4.65 18.92 -11.11
C SER A 24 5.58 18.08 -10.25
N LEU A 25 5.08 17.63 -9.08
CA LEU A 25 5.78 16.75 -8.15
C LEU A 25 5.00 15.46 -7.91
N GLY A 26 5.66 14.32 -8.12
CA GLY A 26 5.20 12.99 -7.73
C GLY A 26 5.89 12.53 -6.44
N PHE A 27 5.09 12.25 -5.41
CA PHE A 27 5.57 11.75 -4.12
C PHE A 27 5.20 10.29 -3.91
N VAL A 28 6.15 9.47 -3.49
CA VAL A 28 5.91 8.04 -3.16
C VAL A 28 6.40 7.76 -1.75
N PRO A 29 5.50 7.69 -0.74
CA PRO A 29 5.89 7.31 0.61
C PRO A 29 6.16 5.80 0.69
N THR A 30 7.32 5.43 1.25
CA THR A 30 7.70 4.03 1.50
C THR A 30 8.36 3.86 2.87
N MET A 31 8.43 2.61 3.31
CA MET A 31 9.19 2.24 4.51
C MET A 31 10.62 1.73 4.20
N GLY A 32 11.05 1.72 2.94
CA GLY A 32 12.27 1.06 2.51
C GLY A 32 12.09 -0.44 2.24
N ALA A 33 13.20 -1.18 2.18
CA ALA A 33 13.23 -2.57 1.71
C ALA A 33 12.55 -2.71 0.34
N LEU A 34 12.97 -1.84 -0.58
CA LEU A 34 12.33 -1.63 -1.87
C LEU A 34 12.48 -2.86 -2.78
N HIS A 35 11.44 -3.11 -3.57
CA HIS A 35 11.37 -4.20 -4.57
C HIS A 35 10.65 -3.71 -5.83
N ASP A 36 10.52 -4.56 -6.85
CA ASP A 36 9.93 -4.19 -8.16
C ASP A 36 8.51 -3.61 -8.06
N GLY A 37 7.73 -4.02 -7.07
CA GLY A 37 6.44 -3.39 -6.76
C GLY A 37 6.57 -1.90 -6.41
N HIS A 38 7.62 -1.51 -5.67
CA HIS A 38 7.90 -0.09 -5.42
C HIS A 38 8.46 0.60 -6.67
N ALA A 39 9.29 -0.08 -7.46
CA ALA A 39 9.80 0.47 -8.71
C ALA A 39 8.69 0.84 -9.69
N SER A 40 7.57 0.09 -9.72
CA SER A 40 6.41 0.43 -10.55
C SER A 40 5.76 1.76 -10.13
N LEU A 41 5.68 2.04 -8.82
CA LEU A 41 5.19 3.33 -8.29
C LEU A 41 6.09 4.48 -8.74
N PHE A 42 7.41 4.29 -8.67
CA PHE A 42 8.38 5.33 -9.06
C PHE A 42 8.32 5.63 -10.56
N LYS A 43 8.16 4.59 -11.40
CA LYS A 43 7.99 4.74 -12.84
C LYS A 43 6.71 5.48 -13.18
N ALA A 44 5.58 5.10 -12.56
CA ALA A 44 4.30 5.81 -12.73
C ALA A 44 4.42 7.28 -12.29
N ALA A 45 5.09 7.55 -11.16
CA ALA A 45 5.36 8.92 -10.74
C ALA A 45 6.23 9.69 -11.74
N ARG A 46 7.24 9.05 -12.32
CA ARG A 46 8.14 9.68 -13.30
C ARG A 46 7.44 10.01 -14.62
N GLU A 47 6.47 9.21 -15.05
CA GLU A 47 5.72 9.43 -16.30
C GLU A 47 4.83 10.68 -16.22
N GLU A 48 4.33 11.04 -15.03
CA GLU A 48 3.38 12.14 -14.84
C GLU A 48 4.01 13.41 -14.25
N ASN A 49 5.28 13.37 -13.79
CA ASN A 49 5.84 14.49 -13.01
C ASN A 49 7.27 14.87 -13.42
N GLU A 50 7.57 16.16 -13.26
CA GLU A 50 8.91 16.72 -13.49
C GLU A 50 9.89 16.38 -12.36
N LEU A 51 9.41 16.31 -11.12
CA LEU A 51 10.20 15.94 -9.95
C LEU A 51 9.58 14.72 -9.27
N VAL A 52 10.38 13.68 -9.01
CA VAL A 52 9.97 12.50 -8.25
C VAL A 52 10.70 12.45 -6.93
N VAL A 53 9.94 12.46 -5.85
CA VAL A 53 10.41 12.36 -4.46
C VAL A 53 9.88 11.09 -3.84
N ILE A 54 10.75 10.31 -3.20
CA ILE A 54 10.31 9.18 -2.38
C ILE A 54 10.71 9.41 -0.92
N SER A 55 9.97 8.82 0.02
CA SER A 55 10.47 8.68 1.39
C SER A 55 10.88 7.24 1.66
N VAL A 56 11.91 7.07 2.48
CA VAL A 56 12.35 5.80 3.07
C VAL A 56 12.35 5.98 4.58
N PHE A 57 11.23 5.63 5.23
CA PHE A 57 11.04 5.84 6.67
C PHE A 57 10.23 4.72 7.30
N VAL A 58 10.84 3.97 8.22
CA VAL A 58 10.17 2.93 9.00
C VAL A 58 9.47 3.59 10.18
N ASN A 59 8.13 3.64 10.13
CA ASN A 59 7.31 4.33 11.10
C ASN A 59 6.93 3.42 12.28
N GLU A 60 7.42 3.69 13.49
CA GLU A 60 7.13 2.89 14.68
C GLU A 60 5.64 2.86 15.05
N LEU A 61 4.88 3.96 14.80
CA LEU A 61 3.49 4.09 15.21
C LEU A 61 2.53 3.11 14.52
N GLN A 62 2.93 2.52 13.40
CA GLN A 62 2.12 1.55 12.65
C GLN A 62 2.46 0.09 12.95
N PHE A 63 3.39 -0.17 13.87
CA PHE A 63 3.74 -1.52 14.31
C PHE A 63 3.08 -1.84 15.64
N ASN A 64 2.38 -2.98 15.69
CA ASN A 64 1.74 -3.47 16.91
C ASN A 64 2.74 -4.16 17.85
N ASP A 65 3.83 -4.69 17.29
CA ASP A 65 4.87 -5.42 18.00
C ASP A 65 6.23 -4.71 17.82
N ALA A 66 6.87 -4.39 18.93
CA ALA A 66 8.21 -3.82 18.95
C ALA A 66 9.27 -4.75 18.33
N ALA A 67 9.06 -6.08 18.40
CA ALA A 67 9.94 -7.05 17.77
C ALA A 67 9.83 -7.01 16.24
N ASP A 68 8.63 -6.82 15.68
CA ASP A 68 8.41 -6.65 14.24
C ASP A 68 9.06 -5.34 13.75
N TYR A 69 8.85 -4.24 14.47
CA TYR A 69 9.51 -2.97 14.18
C TYR A 69 11.04 -3.07 14.17
N SER A 70 11.61 -3.76 15.16
CA SER A 70 13.07 -3.90 15.28
C SER A 70 13.68 -4.76 14.18
N LYS A 71 12.95 -5.77 13.69
CA LYS A 71 13.37 -6.69 12.62
C LYS A 71 13.11 -6.15 11.22
N TYR A 72 12.35 -5.05 11.10
CA TYR A 72 12.03 -4.51 9.77
C TYR A 72 13.33 -4.12 9.02
N PRO A 73 13.53 -4.60 7.78
CA PRO A 73 14.79 -4.40 7.07
C PRO A 73 15.04 -2.92 6.78
N ARG A 74 16.30 -2.51 6.95
CA ARG A 74 16.79 -1.14 6.67
C ARG A 74 17.93 -1.24 5.68
N THR A 75 17.63 -1.00 4.41
CA THR A 75 18.50 -1.31 3.26
C THR A 75 18.71 -0.08 2.39
N LEU A 76 19.00 1.09 2.98
CA LEU A 76 19.02 2.37 2.29
C LEU A 76 19.88 2.39 1.02
N ASP A 77 21.05 1.74 1.03
CA ASP A 77 21.97 1.76 -0.12
C ASP A 77 21.37 1.02 -1.33
N SER A 78 20.77 -0.15 -1.12
CA SER A 78 20.06 -0.88 -2.19
C SER A 78 18.78 -0.17 -2.61
N ASP A 79 18.08 0.45 -1.66
CA ASP A 79 16.88 1.24 -1.94
C ASP A 79 17.19 2.43 -2.86
N VAL A 80 18.29 3.14 -2.60
CA VAL A 80 18.77 4.25 -3.45
C VAL A 80 19.15 3.77 -4.85
N GLN A 81 19.76 2.59 -4.98
CA GLN A 81 20.10 2.02 -6.30
C GLN A 81 18.84 1.70 -7.12
N LEU A 82 17.84 1.07 -6.49
CA LEU A 82 16.56 0.78 -7.14
C LEU A 82 15.83 2.08 -7.52
N ALA A 83 15.79 3.06 -6.64
CA ALA A 83 15.21 4.38 -6.88
C ALA A 83 15.88 5.09 -8.06
N ALA A 84 17.23 5.06 -8.13
CA ALA A 84 17.99 5.61 -9.26
C ALA A 84 17.61 4.96 -10.60
N GLY A 85 17.44 3.62 -10.60
CA GLY A 85 17.03 2.85 -11.78
C GLY A 85 15.62 3.20 -12.28
N ALA A 86 14.75 3.66 -11.39
CA ALA A 86 13.38 4.04 -11.68
C ALA A 86 13.17 5.56 -11.91
N GLY A 87 14.25 6.36 -11.93
CA GLY A 87 14.18 7.78 -12.26
C GLY A 87 13.76 8.70 -11.13
N VAL A 88 13.96 8.29 -9.87
CA VAL A 88 13.75 9.13 -8.68
C VAL A 88 14.80 10.24 -8.61
N ASP A 89 14.39 11.46 -8.27
CA ASP A 89 15.30 12.61 -8.13
C ASP A 89 15.75 12.83 -6.67
N ILE A 90 14.85 12.63 -5.70
CA ILE A 90 15.13 12.88 -4.28
C ILE A 90 14.66 11.67 -3.45
N VAL A 91 15.55 11.19 -2.58
CA VAL A 91 15.25 10.21 -1.53
C VAL A 91 15.27 10.91 -0.19
N PHE A 92 14.11 11.04 0.45
CA PHE A 92 13.98 11.54 1.81
C PHE A 92 14.08 10.37 2.80
N ALA A 93 15.22 10.28 3.49
CA ALA A 93 15.52 9.23 4.45
C ALA A 93 15.72 9.80 5.87
N PRO A 94 14.64 10.28 6.53
CA PRO A 94 14.74 10.96 7.81
C PRO A 94 14.90 9.98 8.98
N GLU A 95 15.51 10.46 10.07
CA GLU A 95 15.40 9.86 11.39
C GLU A 95 14.00 10.12 12.00
N ALA A 96 13.59 9.29 12.96
CA ALA A 96 12.28 9.44 13.63
C ALA A 96 12.07 10.83 14.24
N GLN A 97 13.12 11.44 14.76
CA GLN A 97 13.11 12.79 15.34
C GLN A 97 12.79 13.89 14.31
N GLU A 98 13.08 13.67 13.04
CA GLU A 98 12.72 14.60 11.97
C GLU A 98 11.22 14.54 11.65
N ILE A 99 10.60 13.36 11.72
CA ILE A 99 9.17 13.19 11.54
C ILE A 99 8.39 13.61 12.80
N TYR A 100 8.88 13.21 13.97
CA TYR A 100 8.25 13.44 15.27
C TYR A 100 9.09 14.39 16.14
N HIS A 101 9.44 15.57 15.60
CA HIS A 101 10.36 16.54 16.19
C HIS A 101 9.91 17.12 17.54
N ALA A 102 8.64 17.08 17.84
CA ALA A 102 8.07 17.49 19.14
C ALA A 102 7.71 16.28 20.04
N GLY A 103 8.29 15.10 19.76
CA GLY A 103 7.88 13.84 20.35
C GLY A 103 6.68 13.22 19.62
N LEU A 104 6.17 12.11 20.14
CA LEU A 104 5.00 11.43 19.56
C LEU A 104 3.79 12.38 19.55
N PRO A 105 2.94 12.32 18.49
CA PRO A 105 1.79 13.21 18.36
C PRO A 105 0.83 13.10 19.55
N LEU A 106 0.54 14.24 20.16
CA LEU A 106 -0.51 14.33 21.20
C LEU A 106 -1.91 14.41 20.59
N ILE A 107 -2.02 15.04 19.40
CA ILE A 107 -3.24 15.01 18.58
C ILE A 107 -3.12 13.81 17.64
N ARG A 108 -4.13 12.94 17.66
CA ARG A 108 -4.13 11.68 16.92
C ARG A 108 -5.16 11.73 15.79
N LEU A 109 -4.79 11.16 14.64
CA LEU A 109 -5.75 10.76 13.61
C LEU A 109 -6.33 9.41 14.01
N ASN A 110 -7.64 9.27 13.90
CA ASN A 110 -8.32 8.00 14.12
C ASN A 110 -8.95 7.53 12.81
N SER A 111 -8.69 6.30 12.42
CA SER A 111 -9.18 5.70 11.18
C SER A 111 -10.66 5.34 11.22
N GLY A 112 -11.30 5.47 12.37
CA GLY A 112 -12.72 5.17 12.57
C GLY A 112 -13.08 3.73 12.22
N ALA A 113 -14.34 3.49 11.92
CA ALA A 113 -14.85 2.16 11.58
C ALA A 113 -14.14 1.53 10.37
N LEU A 114 -13.69 2.34 9.39
CA LEU A 114 -12.94 1.84 8.24
C LEU A 114 -11.61 1.19 8.61
N GLY A 115 -10.98 1.65 9.69
CA GLY A 115 -9.71 1.12 10.17
C GLY A 115 -9.85 -0.01 11.20
N GLU A 116 -11.07 -0.42 11.53
CA GLU A 116 -11.35 -1.50 12.51
C GLU A 116 -11.77 -2.81 11.82
N MET A 117 -11.99 -2.79 10.49
CA MET A 117 -12.35 -3.96 9.70
C MET A 117 -11.11 -4.63 9.08
N TYR A 118 -11.23 -5.87 8.67
CA TYR A 118 -10.24 -6.63 7.87
C TYR A 118 -8.81 -6.54 8.42
N GLU A 119 -7.88 -5.92 7.68
CA GLU A 119 -6.50 -5.73 8.16
C GLU A 119 -6.44 -4.93 9.46
N GLY A 120 -7.36 -4.00 9.67
CA GLY A 120 -7.43 -3.23 10.91
C GLY A 120 -7.88 -4.06 12.11
N ALA A 121 -8.79 -5.01 11.92
CA ALA A 121 -9.16 -5.97 12.95
C ALA A 121 -7.99 -6.86 13.39
N SER A 122 -7.19 -7.32 12.41
CA SER A 122 -5.99 -8.14 12.65
C SER A 122 -4.82 -7.33 13.23
N ARG A 123 -4.81 -6.00 13.03
CA ARG A 123 -3.71 -5.09 13.42
C ARG A 123 -4.25 -3.83 14.11
N PRO A 124 -4.84 -3.91 15.31
CA PRO A 124 -5.44 -2.76 15.99
C PRO A 124 -4.47 -1.57 16.13
N GLY A 125 -4.90 -0.36 15.72
CA GLY A 125 -4.09 0.87 15.76
C GLY A 125 -3.10 1.05 14.60
N HIS A 126 -2.89 0.04 13.76
CA HIS A 126 -2.00 0.12 12.59
C HIS A 126 -2.34 1.30 11.68
N PHE A 127 -3.61 1.42 11.33
CA PHE A 127 -4.06 2.47 10.40
C PHE A 127 -4.01 3.86 11.01
N ASP A 128 -4.23 4.03 12.29
CA ASP A 128 -4.05 5.32 12.96
C ASP A 128 -2.60 5.80 12.87
N GLY A 129 -1.64 4.89 13.12
CA GLY A 129 -0.21 5.16 12.97
C GLY A 129 0.20 5.43 11.52
N MET A 130 -0.37 4.69 10.57
CA MET A 130 -0.16 4.85 9.13
C MET A 130 -0.70 6.20 8.65
N LEU A 131 -1.92 6.57 8.99
CA LEU A 131 -2.51 7.86 8.63
C LEU A 131 -1.71 9.02 9.22
N ALA A 132 -1.25 8.91 10.47
CA ALA A 132 -0.44 9.94 11.10
C ALA A 132 0.87 10.21 10.34
N VAL A 133 1.60 9.19 9.92
CA VAL A 133 2.84 9.39 9.17
C VAL A 133 2.58 9.86 7.75
N VAL A 134 1.58 9.31 7.06
CA VAL A 134 1.24 9.71 5.68
C VAL A 134 0.81 11.18 5.66
N ALA A 135 -0.04 11.62 6.59
CA ALA A 135 -0.44 13.02 6.73
C ALA A 135 0.77 13.96 6.85
N LYS A 136 1.74 13.60 7.71
CA LYS A 136 2.97 14.38 7.89
C LYS A 136 3.82 14.41 6.62
N LEU A 137 4.01 13.26 5.98
CA LEU A 137 4.82 13.13 4.78
C LEU A 137 4.21 13.90 3.60
N LEU A 138 2.89 13.85 3.42
CA LEU A 138 2.20 14.64 2.40
C LEU A 138 2.42 16.14 2.61
N HIS A 139 2.35 16.65 3.84
CA HIS A 139 2.67 18.06 4.13
C HIS A 139 4.14 18.44 3.93
N LEU A 140 5.06 17.49 4.20
CA LEU A 140 6.50 17.75 4.05
C LEU A 140 6.93 17.80 2.59
N ALA A 141 6.31 16.97 1.74
CA ALA A 141 6.61 16.87 0.31
C ALA A 141 5.79 17.85 -0.56
N ASP A 142 4.86 18.60 0.02
CA ASP A 142 4.03 19.59 -0.69
C ASP A 142 4.91 20.67 -1.35
N PRO A 143 4.91 20.80 -2.70
CA PRO A 143 5.72 21.78 -3.42
C PRO A 143 5.21 23.22 -3.27
N ARG A 144 4.01 23.42 -2.69
CA ARG A 144 3.31 24.70 -2.54
C ARG A 144 2.83 25.35 -3.84
N GLN A 145 3.46 25.02 -4.95
CA GLN A 145 3.12 25.48 -6.29
C GLN A 145 3.23 24.32 -7.27
N GLY A 146 2.49 24.40 -8.38
CA GLY A 146 2.44 23.32 -9.36
C GLY A 146 1.49 22.21 -8.97
N GLU A 147 1.50 21.16 -9.77
CA GLU A 147 0.68 19.97 -9.52
C GLU A 147 1.35 19.05 -8.50
N TYR A 148 0.56 18.54 -7.57
CA TYR A 148 1.05 17.63 -6.54
C TYR A 148 0.31 16.30 -6.57
N ARG A 149 1.04 15.21 -6.81
CA ARG A 149 0.50 13.85 -6.86
C ARG A 149 1.21 12.95 -5.87
N ALA A 150 0.45 12.05 -5.23
CA ALA A 150 1.03 11.01 -4.36
C ALA A 150 0.58 9.63 -4.85
N TYR A 151 1.53 8.69 -4.88
CA TYR A 151 1.37 7.37 -5.48
C TYR A 151 1.37 6.29 -4.40
N PHE A 152 0.37 5.41 -4.44
CA PHE A 152 0.20 4.29 -3.51
C PHE A 152 -0.06 3.00 -4.28
N GLY A 153 0.51 1.90 -3.82
CA GLY A 153 0.28 0.59 -4.41
C GLY A 153 -1.11 0.05 -4.05
N GLN A 154 -1.86 -0.40 -5.04
CA GLN A 154 -3.18 -1.00 -4.86
C GLN A 154 -3.15 -2.26 -3.99
N LYS A 155 -1.99 -2.92 -3.86
CA LYS A 155 -1.83 -4.11 -3.02
C LYS A 155 -2.34 -3.91 -1.60
N ASP A 156 -2.09 -2.75 -1.00
CA ASP A 156 -2.55 -2.39 0.33
C ASP A 156 -3.88 -1.60 0.23
N ALA A 157 -4.90 -2.23 -0.37
CA ALA A 157 -6.15 -1.59 -0.80
C ALA A 157 -6.87 -0.85 0.33
N GLN A 158 -7.01 -1.45 1.51
CA GLN A 158 -7.63 -0.79 2.67
C GLN A 158 -6.85 0.46 3.08
N GLN A 159 -5.51 0.42 3.03
CA GLN A 159 -4.67 1.61 3.25
C GLN A 159 -4.98 2.71 2.23
N VAL A 160 -5.13 2.36 0.95
CA VAL A 160 -5.46 3.33 -0.11
C VAL A 160 -6.81 3.98 0.15
N VAL A 161 -7.84 3.20 0.49
CA VAL A 161 -9.18 3.72 0.82
C VAL A 161 -9.12 4.69 2.00
N LEU A 162 -8.41 4.34 3.07
CA LEU A 162 -8.25 5.20 4.24
C LEU A 162 -7.49 6.49 3.94
N ILE A 163 -6.45 6.43 3.09
CA ILE A 163 -5.71 7.62 2.67
C ILE A 163 -6.58 8.51 1.77
N GLN A 164 -7.35 7.93 0.85
CA GLN A 164 -8.30 8.68 0.02
C GLN A 164 -9.32 9.41 0.89
N ARG A 165 -9.85 8.73 1.88
CA ARG A 165 -10.79 9.32 2.83
C ARG A 165 -10.14 10.44 3.65
N MET A 166 -8.94 10.24 4.19
CA MET A 166 -8.20 11.26 4.92
C MET A 166 -7.92 12.51 4.06
N VAL A 167 -7.52 12.30 2.80
CA VAL A 167 -7.25 13.41 1.87
C VAL A 167 -8.52 14.21 1.60
N ALA A 168 -9.66 13.55 1.41
CA ALA A 168 -10.94 14.21 1.21
C ALA A 168 -11.45 14.91 2.47
N ASP A 169 -11.41 14.26 3.63
CA ASP A 169 -11.94 14.81 4.89
C ASP A 169 -11.11 15.97 5.44
N LEU A 170 -9.82 16.03 5.12
CA LEU A 170 -8.90 17.05 5.63
C LEU A 170 -8.45 18.05 4.55
N ASP A 171 -9.10 18.05 3.38
CA ASP A 171 -8.87 18.99 2.28
C ASP A 171 -7.39 19.09 1.86
N TYR A 172 -6.69 17.95 1.75
CA TYR A 172 -5.32 17.96 1.24
C TYR A 172 -5.28 18.31 -0.24
N ALA A 173 -4.43 19.26 -0.60
CA ALA A 173 -4.23 19.70 -1.98
C ALA A 173 -3.31 18.71 -2.75
N VAL A 174 -3.58 17.40 -2.67
CA VAL A 174 -2.82 16.36 -3.34
C VAL A 174 -3.75 15.45 -4.16
N GLN A 175 -3.35 15.11 -5.37
CA GLN A 175 -4.04 14.14 -6.20
C GLN A 175 -3.48 12.74 -5.92
N LEU A 176 -4.31 11.82 -5.46
CA LEU A 176 -3.88 10.45 -5.23
C LEU A 176 -3.90 9.63 -6.53
N ARG A 177 -2.89 8.80 -6.70
CA ARG A 177 -2.76 7.82 -7.78
C ARG A 177 -2.59 6.43 -7.20
N SER A 178 -3.52 5.54 -7.51
CA SER A 178 -3.40 4.12 -7.20
C SER A 178 -2.69 3.42 -8.36
N VAL A 179 -1.62 2.69 -8.06
CA VAL A 179 -0.85 1.94 -9.06
C VAL A 179 -1.17 0.45 -8.93
N PRO A 180 -1.46 -0.24 -10.04
CA PRO A 180 -1.83 -1.64 -10.02
C PRO A 180 -0.82 -2.56 -9.34
N ILE A 181 -1.30 -3.70 -8.85
CA ILE A 181 -0.47 -4.72 -8.20
C ILE A 181 0.50 -5.32 -9.23
N VAL A 182 1.78 -5.34 -8.88
CA VAL A 182 2.79 -6.10 -9.61
C VAL A 182 2.78 -7.53 -9.10
N ARG A 183 2.76 -8.51 -10.02
CA ARG A 183 2.69 -9.94 -9.71
C ARG A 183 3.90 -10.68 -10.27
N SER A 184 4.21 -11.85 -9.71
CA SER A 184 5.12 -12.81 -10.34
C SER A 184 4.51 -13.36 -11.63
N GLU A 185 5.30 -14.10 -12.43
CA GLU A 185 4.80 -14.76 -13.65
C GLU A 185 3.65 -15.72 -13.36
N GLU A 186 3.63 -16.34 -12.18
CA GLU A 186 2.57 -17.26 -11.73
C GLU A 186 1.36 -16.53 -11.14
N GLY A 187 1.44 -15.20 -10.92
CA GLY A 187 0.33 -14.39 -10.44
C GLY A 187 0.39 -13.96 -8.97
N LEU A 188 1.41 -14.37 -8.20
CA LEU A 188 1.54 -13.97 -6.79
C LEU A 188 1.83 -12.46 -6.67
N ALA A 189 1.07 -11.74 -5.87
CA ALA A 189 1.31 -10.33 -5.58
C ALA A 189 2.68 -10.14 -4.92
N LEU A 190 3.52 -9.23 -5.47
CA LEU A 190 4.85 -8.99 -4.94
C LEU A 190 4.80 -8.31 -3.56
N SER A 191 5.55 -8.89 -2.63
CA SER A 191 5.68 -8.40 -1.26
C SER A 191 7.06 -8.75 -0.70
N SER A 192 7.61 -7.90 0.17
CA SER A 192 8.83 -8.24 0.93
C SER A 192 8.66 -9.50 1.80
N ARG A 193 7.42 -9.83 2.18
CA ARG A 193 7.12 -11.05 2.94
C ARG A 193 7.25 -12.33 2.13
N ASN A 194 7.21 -12.27 0.79
CA ASN A 194 7.38 -13.46 -0.05
C ASN A 194 8.76 -14.11 0.15
N ALA A 195 9.78 -13.34 0.51
CA ALA A 195 11.11 -13.85 0.83
C ALA A 195 11.17 -14.74 2.10
N LEU A 196 10.10 -14.75 2.90
CA LEU A 196 9.98 -15.60 4.09
C LEU A 196 9.37 -16.98 3.78
N LEU A 197 8.87 -17.19 2.56
CA LEU A 197 8.22 -18.40 2.13
C LEU A 197 9.22 -19.34 1.43
N ASN A 198 9.10 -20.63 1.69
CA ASN A 198 9.79 -21.65 0.88
C ASN A 198 9.02 -21.90 -0.42
N GLU A 199 9.57 -22.75 -1.31
CA GLU A 199 9.00 -23.01 -2.64
C GLU A 199 7.60 -23.64 -2.57
N GLU A 200 7.36 -24.59 -1.66
CA GLU A 200 6.05 -25.23 -1.45
C GLU A 200 5.01 -24.20 -0.97
N GLN A 201 5.39 -23.33 -0.04
CA GLN A 201 4.56 -22.26 0.46
C GLN A 201 4.27 -21.19 -0.60
N LEU A 202 5.24 -20.86 -1.47
CA LEU A 202 5.03 -19.95 -2.60
C LEU A 202 3.99 -20.53 -3.58
N GLN A 203 4.04 -21.83 -3.87
CA GLN A 203 3.04 -22.49 -4.71
C GLN A 203 1.65 -22.50 -4.05
N ALA A 204 1.57 -22.81 -2.75
CA ALA A 204 0.31 -22.76 -2.01
C ALA A 204 -0.29 -21.34 -1.99
N ALA A 205 0.54 -20.30 -1.86
CA ALA A 205 0.11 -18.90 -1.85
C ALA A 205 -0.59 -18.45 -3.15
N LEU A 206 -0.37 -19.15 -4.27
CA LEU A 206 -1.05 -18.84 -5.53
C LEU A 206 -2.58 -19.01 -5.46
N VAL A 207 -3.10 -19.70 -4.44
CA VAL A 207 -4.55 -19.83 -4.23
C VAL A 207 -5.22 -18.46 -4.03
N LEU A 208 -4.54 -17.48 -3.42
CA LEU A 208 -5.07 -16.13 -3.24
C LEU A 208 -5.44 -15.52 -4.61
N HIS A 209 -4.49 -15.53 -5.53
CA HIS A 209 -4.72 -14.98 -6.88
C HIS A 209 -5.70 -15.80 -7.70
N ARG A 210 -5.67 -17.13 -7.60
CA ARG A 210 -6.63 -18.02 -8.29
C ARG A 210 -8.06 -17.74 -7.83
N ALA A 211 -8.28 -17.62 -6.52
CA ALA A 211 -9.59 -17.34 -5.93
C ALA A 211 -10.11 -15.96 -6.36
N ILE A 212 -9.27 -14.93 -6.30
CA ILE A 212 -9.60 -13.57 -6.80
C ILE A 212 -9.98 -13.63 -8.29
N SER A 213 -9.16 -14.31 -9.11
CA SER A 213 -9.39 -14.39 -10.56
C SER A 213 -10.69 -15.10 -10.91
N LEU A 214 -11.10 -16.10 -10.13
CA LEU A 214 -12.39 -16.77 -10.28
C LEU A 214 -13.54 -15.78 -10.12
N ILE A 215 -13.56 -15.01 -9.04
CA ILE A 215 -14.62 -14.06 -8.73
C ILE A 215 -14.60 -12.86 -9.70
N ALA A 216 -13.42 -12.31 -10.01
CA ALA A 216 -13.29 -11.24 -10.99
C ALA A 216 -13.76 -11.69 -12.39
N GLY A 217 -13.47 -12.92 -12.77
CA GLY A 217 -13.96 -13.50 -14.02
C GLY A 217 -15.50 -13.63 -14.07
N ARG A 218 -16.14 -13.99 -12.96
CA ARG A 218 -17.62 -14.01 -12.86
C ARG A 218 -18.20 -12.61 -12.95
N ALA A 219 -17.64 -11.65 -12.22
CA ALA A 219 -18.07 -10.26 -12.29
C ALA A 219 -17.99 -9.71 -13.72
N ALA A 220 -16.90 -9.95 -14.43
CA ALA A 220 -16.70 -9.52 -15.81
C ALA A 220 -17.71 -10.13 -16.80
N ARG A 221 -18.25 -11.31 -16.48
CA ARG A 221 -19.30 -11.97 -17.28
C ARG A 221 -20.71 -11.69 -16.79
N HIS A 222 -20.87 -10.81 -15.79
CA HIS A 222 -22.15 -10.51 -15.14
C HIS A 222 -22.84 -11.79 -14.60
N GLU A 223 -22.05 -12.67 -13.99
CA GLU A 223 -22.53 -13.89 -13.33
C GLU A 223 -22.66 -13.65 -11.81
N PRO A 224 -23.45 -14.47 -11.10
CA PRO A 224 -23.42 -14.49 -9.63
C PRO A 224 -22.02 -14.79 -9.09
N LEU A 225 -21.58 -14.07 -8.08
CA LEU A 225 -20.20 -14.19 -7.59
C LEU A 225 -19.93 -15.54 -6.90
N ASN A 226 -20.88 -16.05 -6.09
CA ASN A 226 -20.76 -17.33 -5.37
C ASN A 226 -19.41 -17.50 -4.66
N LEU A 227 -19.16 -16.66 -3.65
CA LEU A 227 -17.86 -16.60 -2.96
C LEU A 227 -17.46 -17.93 -2.31
N GLU A 228 -18.43 -18.79 -2.00
CA GLU A 228 -18.18 -20.11 -1.41
C GLU A 228 -17.26 -20.98 -2.28
N ASP A 229 -17.35 -20.85 -3.60
CA ASP A 229 -16.45 -21.59 -4.52
C ASP A 229 -14.99 -21.14 -4.38
N ALA A 230 -14.78 -19.81 -4.24
CA ALA A 230 -13.45 -19.26 -4.00
C ALA A 230 -12.92 -19.63 -2.60
N ILE A 231 -13.77 -19.56 -1.58
CA ILE A 231 -13.43 -19.97 -0.20
C ILE A 231 -13.09 -21.47 -0.16
N GLY A 232 -13.82 -22.30 -0.89
CA GLY A 232 -13.56 -23.73 -1.01
C GLY A 232 -12.16 -24.05 -1.55
N MET A 233 -11.58 -23.19 -2.40
CA MET A 233 -10.21 -23.37 -2.90
C MET A 233 -9.17 -23.32 -1.78
N PHE A 234 -9.37 -22.46 -0.78
CA PHE A 234 -8.46 -22.37 0.39
C PHE A 234 -8.54 -23.62 1.27
N GLN A 235 -9.71 -24.24 1.40
CA GLN A 235 -9.89 -25.48 2.16
C GLN A 235 -9.13 -26.67 1.56
N MET A 236 -8.82 -26.60 0.26
CA MET A 236 -8.05 -27.64 -0.43
C MET A 236 -6.53 -27.44 -0.34
N GLU A 237 -6.06 -26.32 0.21
CA GLU A 237 -4.63 -26.00 0.38
C GLU A 237 -4.21 -26.12 1.84
N PRO A 238 -3.59 -27.23 2.25
CA PRO A 238 -3.33 -27.54 3.66
C PRO A 238 -2.31 -26.58 4.33
N LEU A 239 -1.52 -25.84 3.55
CA LEU A 239 -0.56 -24.87 4.04
C LEU A 239 -1.15 -23.46 4.17
N VAL A 240 -2.43 -23.25 3.84
CA VAL A 240 -3.07 -21.94 3.80
C VAL A 240 -4.25 -21.89 4.76
N GLU A 241 -4.20 -20.94 5.68
CA GLU A 241 -5.30 -20.60 6.59
C GLU A 241 -5.94 -19.30 6.13
N LEU A 242 -7.17 -19.36 5.62
CA LEU A 242 -7.94 -18.20 5.19
C LEU A 242 -8.39 -17.39 6.41
N ASP A 243 -8.10 -16.10 6.42
CA ASP A 243 -8.61 -15.16 7.42
C ASP A 243 -9.93 -14.53 6.94
N TYR A 244 -9.91 -13.91 5.76
CA TYR A 244 -11.14 -13.43 5.11
C TYR A 244 -11.01 -13.47 3.59
N PHE A 245 -12.17 -13.63 2.91
CA PHE A 245 -12.36 -13.45 1.47
C PHE A 245 -13.70 -12.75 1.26
N VAL A 246 -13.69 -11.48 0.87
CA VAL A 246 -14.87 -10.63 0.80
C VAL A 246 -14.88 -9.78 -0.46
N VAL A 247 -16.08 -9.34 -0.86
CA VAL A 247 -16.27 -8.29 -1.87
C VAL A 247 -16.93 -7.11 -1.20
N VAL A 248 -16.30 -5.95 -1.31
CA VAL A 248 -16.70 -4.74 -0.60
C VAL A 248 -16.91 -3.57 -1.54
N ASP A 249 -17.69 -2.60 -1.11
CA ASP A 249 -17.76 -1.27 -1.71
C ASP A 249 -16.40 -0.55 -1.52
N PRO A 250 -15.72 -0.14 -2.60
CA PRO A 250 -14.43 0.53 -2.49
C PRO A 250 -14.46 1.88 -1.77
N ALA A 251 -15.63 2.51 -1.62
CA ALA A 251 -15.76 3.80 -0.97
C ALA A 251 -15.84 3.71 0.57
N ASN A 252 -16.40 2.62 1.10
CA ASN A 252 -16.72 2.50 2.53
C ASN A 252 -16.41 1.14 3.14
N LEU A 253 -15.87 0.19 2.36
CA LEU A 253 -15.51 -1.17 2.75
C LEU A 253 -16.66 -2.04 3.29
N GLN A 254 -17.91 -1.65 3.05
CA GLN A 254 -19.06 -2.49 3.40
C GLN A 254 -19.18 -3.68 2.46
N GLU A 255 -19.53 -4.84 2.98
CA GLU A 255 -19.68 -6.04 2.17
C GLU A 255 -20.84 -5.93 1.18
N LEU A 256 -20.56 -6.24 -0.09
CA LEU A 256 -21.50 -6.23 -1.21
C LEU A 256 -21.98 -7.63 -1.57
N ALA A 257 -21.13 -8.64 -1.45
CA ALA A 257 -21.37 -9.98 -1.97
C ALA A 257 -22.52 -10.72 -1.28
N PHE A 258 -22.96 -10.29 -0.12
CA PHE A 258 -24.14 -10.82 0.56
C PHE A 258 -25.38 -10.79 -0.32
N ASN A 259 -25.48 -9.81 -1.23
CA ASN A 259 -26.61 -9.62 -2.13
C ASN A 259 -26.42 -10.27 -3.52
N CYS A 260 -25.25 -10.89 -3.79
CA CYS A 260 -24.86 -11.33 -5.14
C CYS A 260 -24.72 -12.85 -5.26
N GLN A 261 -25.27 -13.64 -4.33
CA GLN A 261 -25.18 -15.11 -4.39
C GLN A 261 -25.96 -15.69 -5.59
N ASP A 262 -27.16 -15.18 -5.86
CA ASP A 262 -28.08 -15.70 -6.89
C ASP A 262 -28.36 -14.71 -8.02
N THR A 263 -27.81 -13.48 -7.92
CA THR A 263 -28.03 -12.42 -8.91
C THR A 263 -26.72 -11.98 -9.53
N PRO A 264 -26.72 -11.61 -10.83
CA PRO A 264 -25.53 -11.04 -11.47
C PRO A 264 -25.01 -9.83 -10.71
N PHE A 265 -23.68 -9.80 -10.50
CA PHE A 265 -23.02 -8.63 -9.92
C PHE A 265 -23.10 -7.43 -10.87
N THR A 266 -23.48 -6.28 -10.33
CA THR A 266 -23.52 -5.01 -11.06
C THR A 266 -22.98 -3.89 -10.21
N GLY A 267 -22.26 -2.96 -10.83
CA GLY A 267 -21.61 -1.84 -10.14
C GLY A 267 -20.11 -2.04 -9.96
N GLU A 268 -19.52 -1.31 -9.03
CA GLU A 268 -18.12 -1.42 -8.68
C GLU A 268 -17.96 -2.18 -7.38
N GLY A 269 -16.92 -3.01 -7.30
CA GLY A 269 -16.57 -3.77 -6.11
C GLY A 269 -15.07 -3.91 -5.95
N LEU A 270 -14.65 -4.28 -4.76
CA LEU A 270 -13.27 -4.58 -4.45
C LEU A 270 -13.21 -5.92 -3.74
N ILE A 271 -12.58 -6.90 -4.38
CA ILE A 271 -12.28 -8.19 -3.75
C ILE A 271 -11.11 -7.97 -2.79
N LEU A 272 -11.25 -8.39 -1.54
CA LEU A 272 -10.18 -8.39 -0.55
C LEU A 272 -9.98 -9.81 -0.03
N VAL A 273 -8.72 -10.22 0.11
CA VAL A 273 -8.35 -11.49 0.72
C VAL A 273 -7.16 -11.34 1.64
N ALA A 274 -7.20 -12.03 2.76
CA ALA A 274 -6.05 -12.28 3.62
C ALA A 274 -6.00 -13.74 4.01
N ALA A 275 -4.79 -14.29 4.01
CA ALA A 275 -4.53 -15.67 4.43
C ALA A 275 -3.13 -15.78 5.04
N THR A 276 -2.97 -16.75 5.94
CA THR A 276 -1.67 -17.13 6.50
C THR A 276 -1.15 -18.36 5.76
N VAL A 277 0.05 -18.26 5.21
CA VAL A 277 0.72 -19.34 4.47
C VAL A 277 2.02 -19.67 5.20
N GLY A 278 2.10 -20.87 5.78
CA GLY A 278 3.29 -21.28 6.54
C GLY A 278 3.67 -20.33 7.67
N GLY A 279 2.70 -19.68 8.31
CA GLY A 279 2.91 -18.68 9.37
C GLY A 279 3.16 -17.24 8.85
N VAL A 280 3.19 -17.02 7.54
CA VAL A 280 3.37 -15.70 6.92
C VAL A 280 2.02 -15.17 6.44
N ARG A 281 1.57 -14.04 6.97
CA ARG A 281 0.33 -13.39 6.54
C ARG A 281 0.52 -12.65 5.20
N LEU A 282 -0.29 -13.01 4.22
CA LEU A 282 -0.35 -12.42 2.89
C LEU A 282 -1.72 -11.78 2.64
N ILE A 283 -1.71 -10.73 1.86
CA ILE A 283 -2.93 -10.05 1.38
C ILE A 283 -2.87 -9.89 -0.13
N ASP A 284 -4.04 -9.91 -0.74
CA ASP A 284 -4.21 -9.61 -2.17
C ASP A 284 -5.59 -9.00 -2.40
N ASN A 285 -5.79 -8.36 -3.55
CA ASN A 285 -7.06 -7.74 -3.91
C ASN A 285 -7.21 -7.54 -5.41
N GLN A 286 -8.43 -7.23 -5.84
CA GLN A 286 -8.72 -6.84 -7.21
C GLN A 286 -10.04 -6.05 -7.28
N PRO A 287 -10.06 -4.88 -7.94
CA PRO A 287 -11.31 -4.20 -8.32
C PRO A 287 -12.11 -5.02 -9.34
N ILE A 288 -13.42 -4.95 -9.26
CA ILE A 288 -14.35 -5.61 -10.17
C ILE A 288 -15.49 -4.67 -10.54
#